data_be8803a85a396ccc1b686c37e9f458c6
#
_entry.id   be8803a85a396ccc1b686c37e9f458c6
#
_cell.length_a   1.000
_cell.length_b   1.000
_cell.length_c   1.000
_cell.angle_alpha   90.00
_cell.angle_beta   90.00
_cell.angle_gamma   90.00
#
_symmetry.space_group_name_H-M   'P 1'
#
loop_
_entity.id
_entity.type
_entity.pdbx_description
1 polymer ?
#
loop_
_entity_poly.entity_id
_entity_poly.type
_entity_poly.pdbx_seq_one_letter_code
_entity_poly.pdbx_strand_id
1 'polypeptide(L)'
;NEDINYIKDQSHNAEKILKEYIDEIKSNFNLSNSKICLSGFSQGCMMSLNTGLTDEDPYNCIVGFSGKIIDKDDLSKRIKSSANVLLIHGDQDDIVPCSNLLEAKDFLLRHKINIHTKIINNCGHNIPIEASSTALEFIKKNFNI
;
A
#
# COMPACT_ATOMS: atom_id res chain seq x y z
N ASN A 1 9.69 -5.92 24.26
CA ASN A 1 8.91 -5.90 23.10
C ASN A 1 7.50 -5.31 23.24
N GLU A 2 7.30 -4.49 24.29
CA GLU A 2 6.09 -3.69 24.44
C GLU A 2 5.89 -2.74 23.25
N ASP A 3 7.00 -2.21 22.71
CA ASP A 3 6.96 -1.26 21.58
C ASP A 3 6.38 -1.87 20.29
N ILE A 4 6.69 -3.15 20.00
CA ILE A 4 6.20 -3.84 18.80
C ILE A 4 4.69 -4.09 18.91
N ASN A 5 4.23 -4.54 20.07
CA ASN A 5 2.81 -4.75 20.33
C ASN A 5 2.04 -3.43 20.28
N TYR A 6 2.62 -2.37 20.82
CA TYR A 6 2.03 -1.04 20.77
C TYR A 6 1.86 -0.54 19.32
N ILE A 7 2.91 -0.65 18.50
CA ILE A 7 2.87 -0.27 17.08
C ILE A 7 1.82 -1.09 16.33
N LYS A 8 1.75 -2.39 16.57
CA LYS A 8 0.75 -3.28 15.97
C LYS A 8 -0.67 -2.85 16.34
N ASP A 9 -0.94 -2.60 17.62
CA ASP A 9 -2.25 -2.16 18.09
C ASP A 9 -2.65 -0.82 17.49
N GLN A 10 -1.72 0.13 17.41
CA GLN A 10 -1.95 1.44 16.81
C GLN A 10 -2.25 1.32 15.31
N SER A 11 -1.53 0.44 14.61
CA SER A 11 -1.77 0.20 13.18
C SER A 11 -3.13 -0.45 12.93
N HIS A 12 -3.55 -1.39 13.77
CA HIS A 12 -4.88 -2.01 13.70
C HIS A 12 -5.99 -0.99 13.95
N ASN A 13 -5.82 -0.10 14.91
CA ASN A 13 -6.78 0.98 15.18
C ASN A 13 -6.89 1.94 14.01
N ALA A 14 -5.77 2.36 13.43
CA ALA A 14 -5.74 3.22 12.25
C ALA A 14 -6.40 2.55 11.05
N GLU A 15 -6.14 1.26 10.84
CA GLU A 15 -6.75 0.47 9.78
C GLU A 15 -8.27 0.42 9.94
N LYS A 16 -8.77 0.21 11.15
CA LYS A 16 -10.21 0.22 11.46
C LYS A 16 -10.86 1.55 11.10
N ILE A 17 -10.24 2.66 11.52
CA ILE A 17 -10.74 4.01 11.23
C ILE A 17 -10.75 4.26 9.72
N LEU A 18 -9.70 3.86 9.02
CA LEU A 18 -9.62 4.01 7.57
C LEU A 18 -10.69 3.19 6.85
N LYS A 19 -10.93 1.95 7.29
CA LYS A 19 -12.00 1.12 6.71
C LYS A 19 -13.39 1.72 6.93
N GLU A 20 -13.66 2.25 8.10
CA GLU A 20 -14.92 2.94 8.40
C GLU A 20 -15.12 4.16 7.48
N TYR A 21 -14.07 4.94 7.26
CA TYR A 21 -14.09 6.09 6.36
C TYR A 21 -14.33 5.67 4.90
N ILE A 22 -13.66 4.61 4.44
CA ILE A 22 -13.85 4.07 3.09
C ILE A 22 -15.28 3.57 2.92
N ASP A 23 -15.83 2.87 3.90
CA ASP A 23 -17.22 2.39 3.86
C ASP A 23 -18.21 3.54 3.73
N GLU A 24 -17.96 4.65 4.41
CA GLU A 24 -18.76 5.87 4.29
C GLU A 24 -18.70 6.44 2.87
N ILE A 25 -17.50 6.53 2.28
CA ILE A 25 -17.32 6.98 0.89
C ILE A 25 -18.06 6.04 -0.07
N LYS A 26 -17.91 4.74 0.09
CA LYS A 26 -18.58 3.74 -0.76
C LYS A 26 -20.10 3.89 -0.70
N SER A 27 -20.63 4.12 0.48
CA SER A 27 -22.07 4.32 0.68
C SER A 27 -22.55 5.63 0.03
N ASN A 28 -21.83 6.74 0.26
CA ASN A 28 -22.22 8.05 -0.24
C ASN A 28 -22.16 8.16 -1.77
N PHE A 29 -21.22 7.47 -2.41
CA PHE A 29 -21.00 7.52 -3.85
C PHE A 29 -21.44 6.25 -4.59
N ASN A 30 -22.00 5.28 -3.88
CA ASN A 30 -22.44 3.99 -4.43
C ASN A 30 -21.30 3.28 -5.18
N LEU A 31 -20.15 3.14 -4.50
CA LEU A 31 -18.95 2.53 -5.08
C LEU A 31 -18.68 1.15 -4.49
N SER A 32 -18.19 0.24 -5.33
CA SER A 32 -17.57 -1.01 -4.88
C SER A 32 -16.04 -0.85 -4.81
N ASN A 33 -15.34 -1.76 -4.15
CA ASN A 33 -13.89 -1.74 -4.05
C ASN A 33 -13.21 -1.73 -5.43
N SER A 34 -13.80 -2.38 -6.44
CA SER A 34 -13.27 -2.41 -7.81
C SER A 34 -13.21 -1.02 -8.48
N LYS A 35 -13.87 -0.03 -7.90
CA LYS A 35 -13.88 1.36 -8.37
C LYS A 35 -12.99 2.28 -7.54
N ILE A 36 -12.18 1.74 -6.65
CA ILE A 36 -11.35 2.50 -5.71
C ILE A 36 -9.90 2.08 -5.84
N CYS A 37 -9.00 3.05 -5.94
CA CYS A 37 -7.57 2.87 -5.73
C CYS A 37 -7.20 3.38 -4.35
N LEU A 38 -6.44 2.60 -3.58
CA LEU A 38 -5.83 3.07 -2.34
C LEU A 38 -4.41 3.54 -2.66
N SER A 39 -4.07 4.73 -2.21
CA SER A 39 -2.73 5.27 -2.41
C SER A 39 -2.26 5.99 -1.16
N GLY A 40 -0.96 5.90 -0.90
CA GLY A 40 -0.39 6.56 0.27
C GLY A 40 1.12 6.70 0.21
N PHE A 41 1.61 7.66 0.96
CA PHE A 41 3.03 7.98 1.12
C PHE A 41 3.48 7.62 2.53
N SER A 42 4.64 6.97 2.64
CA SER A 42 5.25 6.61 3.93
C SER A 42 4.28 5.78 4.79
N GLN A 43 3.83 6.30 5.90
CA GLN A 43 2.81 5.65 6.74
C GLN A 43 1.52 5.36 5.96
N GLY A 44 1.12 6.27 5.06
CA GLY A 44 -0.03 6.07 4.19
C GLY A 44 0.13 4.87 3.25
N CYS A 45 1.35 4.61 2.75
CA CYS A 45 1.66 3.40 1.99
C CYS A 45 1.47 2.14 2.86
N MET A 46 2.00 2.16 4.06
CA MET A 46 1.88 1.05 5.01
C MET A 46 0.42 0.73 5.31
N MET A 47 -0.39 1.74 5.54
CA MET A 47 -1.81 1.60 5.82
C MET A 47 -2.62 1.15 4.60
N SER A 48 -2.24 1.62 3.40
CA SER A 48 -2.88 1.19 2.15
C SER A 48 -2.68 -0.30 1.90
N LEU A 49 -1.50 -0.81 2.17
CA LEU A 49 -1.21 -2.25 2.05
C LEU A 49 -2.01 -3.07 3.07
N ASN A 50 -1.98 -2.67 4.33
CA ASN A 50 -2.72 -3.38 5.38
C ASN A 50 -4.23 -3.37 5.13
N THR A 51 -4.79 -2.21 4.81
CA THR A 51 -6.22 -2.06 4.56
C THR A 51 -6.64 -2.78 3.28
N GLY A 52 -5.88 -2.56 2.20
CA GLY A 52 -6.24 -3.09 0.88
C GLY A 52 -6.16 -4.60 0.76
N LEU A 53 -5.21 -5.23 1.43
CA LEU A 53 -4.99 -6.67 1.32
C LEU A 53 -5.79 -7.48 2.35
N THR A 54 -6.35 -6.84 3.36
CA THR A 54 -7.13 -7.51 4.42
C THR A 54 -8.64 -7.37 4.25
N ASP A 55 -9.09 -6.67 3.23
CA ASP A 55 -10.50 -6.63 2.85
C ASP A 55 -10.85 -7.88 2.04
N GLU A 56 -12.07 -8.40 2.18
CA GLU A 56 -12.54 -9.57 1.43
C GLU A 56 -12.67 -9.28 -0.07
N ASP A 57 -13.10 -8.08 -0.41
CA ASP A 57 -13.24 -7.64 -1.79
C ASP A 57 -12.00 -6.86 -2.22
N PRO A 58 -11.33 -7.25 -3.33
CA PRO A 58 -10.13 -6.55 -3.77
C PRO A 58 -10.46 -5.15 -4.28
N TYR A 59 -9.62 -4.18 -3.89
CA TYR A 59 -9.61 -2.86 -4.50
C TYR A 59 -9.13 -2.94 -5.93
N ASN A 60 -9.43 -1.93 -6.74
CA ASN A 60 -8.97 -1.89 -8.14
C ASN A 60 -7.44 -2.00 -8.20
N CYS A 61 -6.75 -1.18 -7.43
CA CYS A 61 -5.30 -1.25 -7.29
C CYS A 61 -4.85 -0.54 -6.01
N ILE A 62 -3.60 -0.78 -5.63
CA ILE A 62 -2.94 -0.13 -4.50
C ILE A 62 -1.64 0.48 -5.00
N VAL A 63 -1.40 1.76 -4.69
CA VAL A 63 -0.16 2.46 -5.04
C VAL A 63 0.49 3.00 -3.78
N GLY A 64 1.70 2.56 -3.50
CA GLY A 64 2.43 2.99 -2.31
C GLY A 64 3.74 3.68 -2.65
N PHE A 65 4.02 4.77 -1.94
CA PHE A 65 5.27 5.52 -2.07
C PHE A 65 6.04 5.47 -0.75
N SER A 66 7.31 5.09 -0.82
CA SER A 66 8.28 5.24 0.28
C SER A 66 7.82 4.62 1.60
N GLY A 67 7.25 3.43 1.53
CA GLY A 67 6.73 2.72 2.70
C GLY A 67 7.37 1.34 2.91
N LYS A 68 6.73 0.57 3.74
CA LYS A 68 7.11 -0.81 4.05
C LYS A 68 5.91 -1.59 4.56
N ILE A 69 6.06 -2.89 4.72
CA ILE A 69 5.10 -3.70 5.47
C ILE A 69 5.43 -3.57 6.96
N ILE A 70 4.46 -3.15 7.75
CA ILE A 70 4.65 -2.90 9.19
C ILE A 70 5.03 -4.18 9.93
N ASP A 71 4.25 -5.23 9.73
CA ASP A 71 4.44 -6.53 10.38
C ASP A 71 4.07 -7.63 9.39
N LYS A 72 5.09 -8.32 8.87
CA LYS A 72 4.91 -9.37 7.86
C LYS A 72 4.15 -10.57 8.40
N ASP A 73 4.43 -10.97 9.64
CA ASP A 73 3.75 -12.12 10.25
C ASP A 73 2.27 -11.83 10.48
N ASP A 74 1.94 -10.65 10.97
CA ASP A 74 0.56 -10.22 11.15
C ASP A 74 -0.18 -10.15 9.82
N LEU A 75 0.41 -9.48 8.83
CA LEU A 75 -0.23 -9.33 7.52
C LEU A 75 -0.43 -10.68 6.83
N SER A 76 0.56 -11.58 6.92
CA SER A 76 0.48 -12.91 6.30
C SER A 76 -0.73 -13.72 6.77
N LYS A 77 -1.15 -13.51 8.02
CA LYS A 77 -2.31 -14.21 8.61
C LYS A 77 -3.65 -13.56 8.26
N ARG A 78 -3.64 -12.32 7.76
CA ARG A 78 -4.84 -11.52 7.55
C ARG A 78 -5.15 -11.19 6.10
N ILE A 79 -4.30 -11.58 5.15
CA ILE A 79 -4.54 -11.36 3.71
C ILE A 79 -5.80 -12.12 3.30
N LYS A 80 -6.75 -11.42 2.70
CA LYS A 80 -8.03 -11.97 2.24
C LYS A 80 -8.27 -11.77 0.76
N SER A 81 -7.58 -10.82 0.13
CA SER A 81 -7.75 -10.52 -1.29
C SER A 81 -6.43 -10.10 -1.92
N SER A 82 -6.41 -10.04 -3.25
CA SER A 82 -5.24 -9.64 -4.02
C SER A 82 -5.61 -8.56 -5.03
N ALA A 83 -5.26 -7.31 -4.72
CA ALA A 83 -5.31 -6.21 -5.68
C ALA A 83 -3.98 -6.13 -6.44
N ASN A 84 -3.96 -5.51 -7.62
CA ASN A 84 -2.70 -5.14 -8.27
C ASN A 84 -2.01 -4.05 -7.46
N VAL A 85 -0.73 -4.22 -7.18
CA VAL A 85 0.05 -3.31 -6.34
C VAL A 85 1.20 -2.70 -7.12
N LEU A 86 1.41 -1.40 -6.95
CA LEU A 86 2.61 -0.69 -7.39
C LEU A 86 3.27 -0.06 -6.18
N LEU A 87 4.54 -0.35 -5.95
CA LEU A 87 5.35 0.29 -4.92
C LEU A 87 6.49 1.07 -5.57
N ILE A 88 6.63 2.33 -5.16
CA ILE A 88 7.64 3.24 -5.67
C ILE A 88 8.49 3.75 -4.51
N HIS A 89 9.81 3.81 -4.69
CA HIS A 89 10.73 4.14 -3.63
C HIS A 89 11.96 4.86 -4.15
N GLY A 90 12.43 5.86 -3.44
CA GLY A 90 13.71 6.52 -3.72
C GLY A 90 14.90 5.66 -3.25
N ASP A 91 15.94 5.58 -4.08
CA ASP A 91 17.13 4.79 -3.75
C ASP A 91 17.98 5.39 -2.63
N GLN A 92 17.80 6.68 -2.34
CA GLN A 92 18.51 7.41 -1.29
C GLN A 92 17.60 7.79 -0.10
N ASP A 93 16.52 7.06 0.10
CA ASP A 93 15.61 7.28 1.22
C ASP A 93 16.33 6.94 2.54
N ASP A 94 16.49 7.95 3.39
CA ASP A 94 17.16 7.84 4.70
C ASP A 94 16.18 7.71 5.86
N ILE A 95 14.89 7.80 5.59
CA ILE A 95 13.83 7.64 6.60
C ILE A 95 13.30 6.19 6.58
N VAL A 96 12.88 5.73 5.42
CA VAL A 96 12.50 4.33 5.18
C VAL A 96 13.45 3.78 4.12
N PRO A 97 14.44 2.98 4.49
CA PRO A 97 15.43 2.48 3.54
C PRO A 97 14.81 1.76 2.35
N CYS A 98 15.37 1.97 1.16
CA CYS A 98 14.87 1.38 -0.08
C CYS A 98 14.86 -0.16 -0.07
N SER A 99 15.66 -0.79 0.77
CA SER A 99 15.63 -2.25 0.98
C SER A 99 14.25 -2.76 1.40
N ASN A 100 13.44 -1.92 2.05
CA ASN A 100 12.07 -2.26 2.42
C ASN A 100 11.17 -2.51 1.21
N LEU A 101 11.45 -1.85 0.08
CA LEU A 101 10.74 -2.11 -1.18
C LEU A 101 10.96 -3.54 -1.65
N LEU A 102 12.21 -4.00 -1.64
CA LEU A 102 12.56 -5.34 -2.07
C LEU A 102 11.99 -6.41 -1.13
N GLU A 103 12.00 -6.14 0.16
CA GLU A 103 11.40 -7.03 1.16
C GLU A 103 9.88 -7.12 0.98
N ALA A 104 9.22 -5.99 0.73
CA ALA A 104 7.78 -5.96 0.46
C ALA A 104 7.45 -6.71 -0.83
N LYS A 105 8.22 -6.50 -1.89
CA LYS A 105 8.06 -7.21 -3.16
C LYS A 105 8.14 -8.72 -2.96
N ASP A 106 9.18 -9.19 -2.28
CA ASP A 106 9.38 -10.61 -2.00
C ASP A 106 8.21 -11.21 -1.22
N PHE A 107 7.79 -10.51 -0.16
CA PHE A 107 6.63 -10.92 0.64
C PHE A 107 5.35 -11.03 -0.20
N LEU A 108 5.05 -10.01 -1.00
CA LEU A 108 3.84 -9.98 -1.81
C LEU A 108 3.85 -11.06 -2.89
N LEU A 109 4.99 -11.32 -3.52
CA LEU A 109 5.13 -12.42 -4.48
C LEU A 109 4.89 -13.78 -3.85
N ARG A 110 5.37 -14.01 -2.62
CA ARG A 110 5.12 -15.26 -1.88
C ARG A 110 3.64 -15.47 -1.60
N HIS A 111 2.88 -14.39 -1.46
CA HIS A 111 1.44 -14.43 -1.24
C HIS A 111 0.62 -14.35 -2.54
N LYS A 112 1.28 -14.53 -3.70
CA LYS A 112 0.66 -14.54 -5.04
C LYS A 112 -0.06 -13.24 -5.38
N ILE A 113 0.44 -12.12 -4.86
CA ILE A 113 -0.06 -10.79 -5.17
C ILE A 113 0.73 -10.23 -6.35
N ASN A 114 0.01 -9.69 -7.33
CA ASN A 114 0.64 -9.05 -8.50
C ASN A 114 1.25 -7.71 -8.08
N ILE A 115 2.58 -7.68 -8.03
CA ILE A 115 3.36 -6.53 -7.55
C ILE A 115 4.26 -5.99 -8.65
N HIS A 116 4.18 -4.68 -8.86
CA HIS A 116 5.10 -3.91 -9.70
C HIS A 116 5.89 -2.97 -8.80
N THR A 117 7.16 -2.78 -9.09
CA THR A 117 8.03 -1.89 -8.33
C THR A 117 8.76 -0.92 -9.24
N LYS A 118 9.02 0.28 -8.71
CA LYS A 118 9.81 1.30 -9.38
C LYS A 118 10.76 1.95 -8.37
N ILE A 119 12.04 1.89 -8.65
CA ILE A 119 13.06 2.60 -7.87
C ILE A 119 13.38 3.89 -8.61
N ILE A 120 13.34 5.01 -7.88
CA ILE A 120 13.68 6.33 -8.42
C ILE A 120 15.13 6.65 -8.01
N ASN A 121 15.97 6.89 -8.99
CA ASN A 121 17.39 7.19 -8.76
C ASN A 121 17.56 8.60 -8.20
N ASN A 122 18.56 8.77 -7.33
CA ASN A 122 18.90 10.05 -6.69
C ASN A 122 17.70 10.69 -5.97
N CYS A 123 16.88 9.87 -5.36
CA CYS A 123 15.64 10.29 -4.71
C CYS A 123 15.63 9.87 -3.24
N GLY A 124 15.34 10.81 -2.35
CA GLY A 124 15.17 10.57 -0.93
C GLY A 124 13.72 10.20 -0.58
N HIS A 125 13.31 10.60 0.63
CA HIS A 125 11.97 10.34 1.15
C HIS A 125 10.96 11.37 0.64
N ASN A 126 10.62 11.30 -0.66
CA ASN A 126 9.68 12.22 -1.32
C ASN A 126 9.07 11.58 -2.57
N ILE A 127 8.11 12.27 -3.17
CA ILE A 127 7.46 11.85 -4.41
C ILE A 127 7.82 12.83 -5.53
N PRO A 128 8.85 12.53 -6.34
CA PRO A 128 9.17 13.37 -7.50
C PRO A 128 8.15 13.16 -8.63
N ILE A 129 8.20 14.03 -9.64
CA ILE A 129 7.30 13.97 -10.81
C ILE A 129 7.34 12.60 -11.49
N GLU A 130 8.51 12.00 -11.63
CA GLU A 130 8.66 10.67 -12.23
C GLU A 130 7.82 9.62 -11.48
N ALA A 131 7.83 9.67 -10.15
CA ALA A 131 7.05 8.75 -9.32
C ALA A 131 5.55 8.95 -9.51
N SER A 132 5.07 10.19 -9.46
CA SER A 132 3.65 10.48 -9.65
C SER A 132 3.17 10.16 -11.06
N SER A 133 3.98 10.39 -12.08
CA SER A 133 3.66 10.03 -13.46
C SER A 133 3.56 8.51 -13.63
N THR A 134 4.48 7.75 -13.08
CA THR A 134 4.45 6.28 -13.09
C THR A 134 3.19 5.75 -12.39
N ALA A 135 2.85 6.33 -11.24
CA ALA A 135 1.64 5.98 -10.51
C ALA A 135 0.37 6.25 -11.31
N LEU A 136 0.29 7.41 -11.95
CA LEU A 136 -0.87 7.79 -12.75
C LEU A 136 -1.07 6.83 -13.94
N GLU A 137 0.00 6.47 -14.64
CA GLU A 137 -0.07 5.50 -15.74
C GLU A 137 -0.59 4.14 -15.25
N PHE A 138 -0.08 3.66 -14.12
CA PHE A 138 -0.52 2.41 -13.51
C PHE A 138 -2.01 2.44 -13.15
N ILE A 139 -2.46 3.53 -12.52
CA ILE A 139 -3.87 3.71 -12.11
C ILE A 139 -4.76 3.73 -13.36
N LYS A 140 -4.41 4.52 -14.37
CA LYS A 140 -5.18 4.61 -15.61
C LYS A 140 -5.31 3.25 -16.29
N LYS A 141 -4.23 2.50 -16.37
CA LYS A 141 -4.23 1.15 -16.95
C LYS A 141 -5.15 0.21 -16.20
N ASN A 142 -5.12 0.23 -14.87
CA ASN A 142 -5.98 -0.63 -14.05
C ASN A 142 -7.45 -0.25 -14.13
N PHE A 143 -7.77 1.01 -14.36
CA PHE A 143 -9.14 1.48 -14.57
C PHE A 143 -9.58 1.45 -16.04
N ASN A 144 -8.74 1.06 -16.97
CA ASN A 144 -9.01 1.04 -18.43
C ASN A 144 -9.39 2.41 -18.99
N ILE A 145 -8.68 3.45 -18.59
CA ILE A 145 -8.92 4.83 -19.05
C ILE A 145 -7.68 5.49 -19.62
#